data_6eddd88baf1ddb4b02a29a9cff0bc94c
#
_entry.id   6eddd88baf1ddb4b02a29a9cff0bc94c
#
_cell.length_a   1.000
_cell.length_b   1.000
_cell.length_c   1.000
_cell.angle_alpha   90.00
_cell.angle_beta   90.00
_cell.angle_gamma   90.00
#
_symmetry.space_group_name_H-M   'P 1'
#
loop_
_entity.id
_entity.type
_entity.pdbx_description
1 polymer ?
#
loop_
_entity_poly.entity_id
_entity_poly.type
_entity_poly.pdbx_seq_one_letter_code
_entity_poly.pdbx_strand_id
1 'polypeptide(L)'
;MHSIEQTIEVAVPVRTAYNQWTQFEHFPRFMTTVREVDQIKPSLTSWTLAAGPLRGTFQAEIVEQEPDSHLVWRSLDERPGHRGRVSFAPTPAGGTALTVRMEVGPNGPAGLVPGVSEVADRLVARELEHFKEFIEGVGQESGAWRGTIRNGRVRREESERHISGVPSWPHG
;
A
#
# COMPACT_ATOMS: atom_id res chain seq x y z
N MET A 1 -14.16 1.75 -16.91
CA MET A 1 -13.34 1.49 -15.73
C MET A 1 -12.42 0.31 -16.00
N HIS A 2 -11.16 0.48 -15.70
CA HIS A 2 -10.19 -0.56 -15.95
C HIS A 2 -9.76 -1.22 -14.64
N SER A 3 -9.70 -2.56 -14.63
CA SER A 3 -9.33 -3.32 -13.45
C SER A 3 -7.95 -3.93 -13.66
N ILE A 4 -7.10 -3.82 -12.65
CA ILE A 4 -5.76 -4.39 -12.62
C ILE A 4 -5.68 -5.38 -11.48
N GLU A 5 -5.12 -6.55 -11.73
CA GLU A 5 -4.88 -7.50 -10.66
C GLU A 5 -3.54 -8.18 -10.89
N GLN A 6 -2.66 -8.08 -9.91
CA GLN A 6 -1.33 -8.68 -9.98
C GLN A 6 -1.01 -9.33 -8.64
N THR A 7 -0.36 -10.49 -8.70
CA THR A 7 0.05 -11.23 -7.51
C THR A 7 1.52 -11.55 -7.59
N ILE A 8 2.22 -11.43 -6.47
CA ILE A 8 3.62 -11.84 -6.40
C ILE A 8 3.86 -12.56 -5.08
N GLU A 9 4.76 -13.52 -5.09
CA GLU A 9 5.17 -14.22 -3.86
C GLU A 9 6.53 -13.72 -3.44
N VAL A 10 6.65 -13.38 -2.17
CA VAL A 10 7.92 -12.92 -1.60
C VAL A 10 8.34 -13.87 -0.49
N ALA A 11 9.65 -14.10 -0.37
CA ALA A 11 10.20 -15.09 0.54
C ALA A 11 10.45 -14.52 1.94
N VAL A 12 9.45 -13.78 2.47
CA VAL A 12 9.50 -13.27 3.84
C VAL A 12 8.14 -13.50 4.47
N PRO A 13 8.07 -13.57 5.80
CA PRO A 13 6.78 -13.80 6.47
C PRO A 13 5.78 -12.68 6.22
N VAL A 14 4.49 -12.98 6.35
CA VAL A 14 3.42 -12.01 6.16
C VAL A 14 3.66 -10.74 6.99
N ARG A 15 4.06 -10.91 8.24
CA ARG A 15 4.29 -9.78 9.13
C ARG A 15 5.36 -8.83 8.55
N THR A 16 6.45 -9.38 8.03
CA THR A 16 7.51 -8.57 7.44
C THR A 16 7.04 -7.84 6.20
N ALA A 17 6.36 -8.55 5.28
CA ALA A 17 5.85 -7.94 4.05
C ALA A 17 4.81 -6.88 4.36
N TYR A 18 3.89 -7.17 5.26
CA TYR A 18 2.86 -6.23 5.63
C TYR A 18 3.45 -4.98 6.30
N ASN A 19 4.33 -5.17 7.27
CA ASN A 19 4.94 -4.06 7.99
C ASN A 19 5.67 -3.13 7.02
N GLN A 20 6.45 -3.69 6.08
CA GLN A 20 7.15 -2.86 5.11
C GLN A 20 6.18 -2.08 4.25
N TRP A 21 5.07 -2.69 3.86
CA TRP A 21 4.08 -2.01 3.04
C TRP A 21 3.46 -0.80 3.75
N THR A 22 3.39 -0.84 5.08
CA THR A 22 2.84 0.29 5.84
C THR A 22 3.77 1.50 5.87
N GLN A 23 5.02 1.34 5.44
CA GLN A 23 6.00 2.43 5.43
C GLN A 23 5.93 3.14 4.09
N PHE A 24 4.84 3.87 3.86
CA PHE A 24 4.56 4.47 2.57
C PHE A 24 5.65 5.46 2.12
N GLU A 25 6.22 6.20 3.06
CA GLU A 25 7.24 7.19 2.71
C GLU A 25 8.55 6.54 2.26
N HIS A 26 8.69 5.22 2.45
CA HIS A 26 9.86 4.49 1.99
C HIS A 26 9.70 3.89 0.59
N PHE A 27 8.50 3.96 0.02
CA PHE A 27 8.24 3.39 -1.31
C PHE A 27 9.22 3.86 -2.38
N PRO A 28 9.66 5.13 -2.41
CA PRO A 28 10.63 5.54 -3.42
C PRO A 28 11.96 4.78 -3.37
N ARG A 29 12.24 4.11 -2.26
CA ARG A 29 13.48 3.32 -2.14
C ARG A 29 13.50 2.12 -3.09
N PHE A 30 12.33 1.62 -3.50
CA PHE A 30 12.27 0.45 -4.36
C PHE A 30 11.31 0.60 -5.54
N MET A 31 10.37 1.53 -5.49
CA MET A 31 9.45 1.74 -6.60
C MET A 31 9.87 2.96 -7.41
N THR A 32 10.39 2.71 -8.62
CA THR A 32 10.89 3.80 -9.46
C THR A 32 9.78 4.70 -9.97
N THR A 33 8.55 4.19 -10.05
CA THR A 33 7.39 4.98 -10.47
C THR A 33 7.00 6.00 -9.41
N VAL A 34 7.26 5.71 -8.15
CA VAL A 34 6.89 6.57 -7.04
C VAL A 34 8.07 7.46 -6.69
N ARG A 35 7.89 8.76 -6.88
CA ARG A 35 8.94 9.73 -6.60
C ARG A 35 8.97 10.14 -5.15
N GLU A 36 7.79 10.35 -4.57
CA GLU A 36 7.69 10.84 -3.22
C GLU A 36 6.34 10.46 -2.62
N VAL A 37 6.32 10.14 -1.34
CA VAL A 37 5.09 9.92 -0.59
C VAL A 37 5.18 10.71 0.69
N ASP A 38 4.16 11.51 0.98
CA ASP A 38 4.02 12.21 2.25
C ASP A 38 2.85 11.60 3.01
N GLN A 39 3.11 11.09 4.19
CA GLN A 39 2.03 10.58 5.04
C GLN A 39 1.54 11.71 5.93
N ILE A 40 0.42 12.30 5.54
CA ILE A 40 -0.14 13.46 6.23
C ILE A 40 -0.70 13.06 7.59
N LYS A 41 -1.35 11.90 7.62
CA LYS A 41 -1.81 11.26 8.85
C LYS A 41 -1.97 9.77 8.56
N PRO A 42 -2.18 8.92 9.55
CA PRO A 42 -2.21 7.47 9.31
C PRO A 42 -3.16 7.03 8.21
N SER A 43 -4.26 7.76 7.98
CA SER A 43 -5.23 7.39 6.95
C SER A 43 -5.16 8.27 5.71
N LEU A 44 -4.19 9.18 5.61
CA LEU A 44 -4.14 10.09 4.47
C LEU A 44 -2.72 10.26 3.97
N THR A 45 -2.52 9.98 2.67
CA THR A 45 -1.21 10.06 2.03
C THR A 45 -1.28 10.91 0.79
N SER A 46 -0.15 11.52 0.42
CA SER A 46 0.00 12.27 -0.82
C SER A 46 1.10 11.62 -1.62
N TRP A 47 0.82 11.27 -2.86
CA TRP A 47 1.73 10.51 -3.73
C TRP A 47 2.11 11.34 -4.95
N THR A 48 3.40 11.32 -5.27
CA THR A 48 3.90 11.93 -6.50
C THR A 48 4.45 10.83 -7.37
N LEU A 49 3.88 10.67 -8.56
CA LEU A 49 4.29 9.67 -9.52
C LEU A 49 5.08 10.33 -10.65
N ALA A 50 6.03 9.58 -11.21
CA ALA A 50 6.90 10.10 -12.27
C ALA A 50 7.11 9.06 -13.37
N ALA A 51 6.03 8.44 -13.83
CA ALA A 51 6.10 7.37 -14.82
C ALA A 51 5.33 7.76 -16.09
N GLY A 52 5.98 8.50 -16.98
CA GLY A 52 5.40 8.83 -18.27
C GLY A 52 3.99 9.39 -18.18
N PRO A 53 3.01 8.69 -18.80
CA PRO A 53 1.63 9.18 -18.78
C PRO A 53 0.97 9.13 -17.41
N LEU A 54 1.60 8.46 -16.44
CA LEU A 54 1.06 8.36 -15.08
C LEU A 54 1.68 9.37 -14.14
N ARG A 55 2.31 10.39 -14.69
CA ARG A 55 2.95 11.46 -13.91
C ARG A 55 1.91 12.34 -13.23
N GLY A 56 2.16 12.72 -11.98
CA GLY A 56 1.30 13.64 -11.27
C GLY A 56 1.28 13.38 -9.79
N THR A 57 0.49 14.17 -9.09
CA THR A 57 0.34 14.08 -7.64
C THR A 57 -1.13 13.83 -7.31
N PHE A 58 -1.38 12.93 -6.37
CA PHE A 58 -2.73 12.68 -5.90
C PHE A 58 -2.70 12.37 -4.41
N GLN A 59 -3.85 12.55 -3.76
CA GLN A 59 -4.01 12.15 -2.37
C GLN A 59 -4.84 10.88 -2.32
N ALA A 60 -4.48 9.99 -1.40
CA ALA A 60 -5.19 8.73 -1.20
C ALA A 60 -5.56 8.58 0.26
N GLU A 61 -6.81 8.22 0.47
CA GLU A 61 -7.32 7.92 1.80
C GLU A 61 -7.30 6.42 1.99
N ILE A 62 -6.79 5.97 3.15
CA ILE A 62 -6.87 4.57 3.51
C ILE A 62 -8.21 4.36 4.18
N VAL A 63 -9.06 3.58 3.52
CA VAL A 63 -10.43 3.36 3.97
C VAL A 63 -10.48 2.22 4.97
N GLU A 64 -9.64 1.22 4.76
CA GLU A 64 -9.63 0.04 5.61
C GLU A 64 -8.22 -0.51 5.69
N GLN A 65 -7.80 -0.90 6.88
CA GLN A 65 -6.49 -1.50 7.09
C GLN A 65 -6.58 -2.48 8.26
N GLU A 66 -6.12 -3.70 8.00
CA GLU A 66 -6.11 -4.76 9.00
C GLU A 66 -4.73 -5.41 9.00
N PRO A 67 -4.00 -5.38 10.12
CA PRO A 67 -2.65 -5.95 10.18
C PRO A 67 -2.57 -7.36 9.65
N ASP A 68 -1.56 -7.62 8.83
CA ASP A 68 -1.25 -8.93 8.24
C ASP A 68 -2.33 -9.45 7.31
N SER A 69 -3.31 -8.64 6.95
CA SER A 69 -4.42 -9.06 6.11
C SER A 69 -4.52 -8.22 4.84
N HIS A 70 -4.91 -6.96 4.98
CA HIS A 70 -5.15 -6.15 3.80
C HIS A 70 -5.20 -4.67 4.09
N LEU A 71 -5.18 -3.90 3.02
CA LEU A 71 -5.27 -2.45 3.06
C LEU A 71 -6.08 -2.02 1.84
N VAL A 72 -7.06 -1.14 2.05
CA VAL A 72 -7.92 -0.62 0.99
C VAL A 72 -7.77 0.90 0.95
N TRP A 73 -7.58 1.44 -0.26
CA TRP A 73 -7.42 2.89 -0.42
C TRP A 73 -8.31 3.39 -1.55
N ARG A 74 -8.53 4.71 -1.55
CA ARG A 74 -9.18 5.39 -2.67
C ARG A 74 -8.51 6.74 -2.85
N SER A 75 -8.42 7.18 -4.10
CA SER A 75 -7.93 8.51 -4.37
C SER A 75 -9.01 9.52 -3.99
N LEU A 76 -8.60 10.68 -3.49
CA LEU A 76 -9.54 11.74 -3.19
C LEU A 76 -9.78 12.62 -4.42
N ASP A 77 -8.83 12.58 -5.35
CA ASP A 77 -8.93 13.32 -6.61
C ASP A 77 -9.61 12.46 -7.66
N GLU A 78 -10.43 13.07 -8.50
CA GLU A 78 -11.10 12.35 -9.56
C GLU A 78 -10.21 12.17 -10.79
N ARG A 79 -9.01 12.73 -10.77
CA ARG A 79 -8.09 12.65 -11.90
C ARG A 79 -6.68 12.37 -11.42
N PRO A 80 -6.25 11.11 -11.49
CA PRO A 80 -7.01 9.92 -11.87
C PRO A 80 -7.83 9.39 -10.70
N GLY A 81 -9.09 9.12 -10.93
CA GLY A 81 -9.90 8.45 -9.94
C GLY A 81 -9.55 6.98 -9.89
N HIS A 82 -9.13 6.51 -8.74
CA HIS A 82 -8.78 5.10 -8.59
C HIS A 82 -9.00 4.65 -7.16
N ARG A 83 -9.13 3.36 -7.01
CA ARG A 83 -9.21 2.73 -5.70
C ARG A 83 -8.56 1.37 -5.81
N GLY A 84 -8.14 0.83 -4.67
CA GLY A 84 -7.46 -0.43 -4.72
C GLY A 84 -7.42 -1.15 -3.39
N ARG A 85 -6.91 -2.37 -3.45
CA ARG A 85 -6.76 -3.24 -2.30
C ARG A 85 -5.47 -4.02 -2.46
N VAL A 86 -4.69 -4.08 -1.41
CA VAL A 86 -3.56 -4.99 -1.35
C VAL A 86 -3.85 -6.00 -0.24
N SER A 87 -3.66 -7.28 -0.55
CA SER A 87 -3.94 -8.38 0.38
C SER A 87 -2.67 -9.18 0.59
N PHE A 88 -2.53 -9.73 1.79
CA PHE A 88 -1.37 -10.52 2.17
C PHE A 88 -1.85 -11.88 2.68
N ALA A 89 -1.27 -12.96 2.16
CA ALA A 89 -1.64 -14.31 2.59
C ALA A 89 -0.38 -15.16 2.73
N PRO A 90 -0.29 -15.98 3.76
CA PRO A 90 0.89 -16.84 3.92
C PRO A 90 0.92 -17.91 2.85
N THR A 91 2.13 -18.30 2.44
CA THR A 91 2.32 -19.41 1.51
C THR A 91 2.79 -20.65 2.28
N PRO A 92 2.64 -21.86 1.70
CA PRO A 92 3.09 -23.07 2.37
C PRO A 92 4.58 -23.05 2.71
N ALA A 93 5.38 -22.30 1.95
CA ALA A 93 6.82 -22.23 2.18
C ALA A 93 7.23 -21.20 3.23
N GLY A 94 6.25 -20.58 3.90
CA GLY A 94 6.56 -19.57 4.92
C GLY A 94 6.75 -18.16 4.38
N GLY A 95 6.44 -17.95 3.11
CA GLY A 95 6.50 -16.63 2.50
C GLY A 95 5.14 -15.97 2.46
N THR A 96 4.98 -15.01 1.57
CA THR A 96 3.76 -14.23 1.46
C THR A 96 3.33 -14.10 0.00
N ALA A 97 2.05 -14.37 -0.25
CA ALA A 97 1.43 -14.04 -1.54
C ALA A 97 0.78 -12.67 -1.36
N LEU A 98 1.22 -11.75 -2.18
CA LEU A 98 0.77 -10.35 -2.11
C LEU A 98 -0.01 -10.06 -3.38
N THR A 99 -1.26 -9.65 -3.24
CA THR A 99 -2.14 -9.37 -4.39
C THR A 99 -2.59 -7.92 -4.36
N VAL A 100 -2.39 -7.24 -5.48
CA VAL A 100 -2.87 -5.86 -5.67
C VAL A 100 -4.01 -5.88 -6.66
N ARG A 101 -5.14 -5.31 -6.26
CA ARG A 101 -6.29 -5.10 -7.16
C ARG A 101 -6.58 -3.62 -7.21
N MET A 102 -6.67 -3.09 -8.42
CA MET A 102 -6.95 -1.67 -8.61
C MET A 102 -8.04 -1.48 -9.64
N GLU A 103 -8.84 -0.45 -9.43
CA GLU A 103 -9.80 0.00 -10.41
C GLU A 103 -9.49 1.45 -10.73
N VAL A 104 -9.32 1.73 -12.02
CA VAL A 104 -9.01 3.08 -12.50
C VAL A 104 -10.21 3.58 -13.26
N GLY A 105 -10.72 4.73 -12.86
CA GLY A 105 -11.91 5.29 -13.46
C GLY A 105 -11.65 5.85 -14.86
N PRO A 106 -12.70 5.99 -15.67
CA PRO A 106 -12.57 6.48 -17.05
C PRO A 106 -12.23 7.96 -17.12
N ASN A 107 -12.40 8.71 -16.04
CA ASN A 107 -12.19 10.15 -16.04
C ASN A 107 -10.74 10.56 -15.78
N GLY A 108 -9.87 9.57 -15.52
CA GLY A 108 -8.46 9.88 -15.32
C GLY A 108 -7.73 9.94 -16.67
N PRO A 109 -6.54 10.54 -16.71
CA PRO A 109 -5.74 10.56 -17.94
C PRO A 109 -5.51 9.16 -18.50
N ALA A 110 -5.36 8.19 -17.62
CA ALA A 110 -5.13 6.80 -18.02
C ALA A 110 -6.32 6.20 -18.75
N GLY A 111 -7.54 6.67 -18.49
CA GLY A 111 -8.72 6.15 -19.15
C GLY A 111 -8.98 6.73 -20.52
N LEU A 112 -8.26 7.80 -20.89
CA LEU A 112 -8.50 8.50 -22.14
C LEU A 112 -7.48 8.18 -23.22
N VAL A 113 -6.35 7.56 -22.87
CA VAL A 113 -5.26 7.30 -23.80
C VAL A 113 -5.21 5.81 -24.11
N PRO A 114 -5.35 5.42 -25.40
CA PRO A 114 -5.26 4.00 -25.76
C PRO A 114 -3.90 3.42 -25.34
N GLY A 115 -3.93 2.21 -24.78
CA GLY A 115 -2.72 1.52 -24.37
C GLY A 115 -2.23 1.85 -22.96
N VAL A 116 -2.78 2.88 -22.32
CA VAL A 116 -2.30 3.28 -20.99
C VAL A 116 -2.68 2.23 -19.95
N SER A 117 -3.82 1.55 -20.12
CA SER A 117 -4.22 0.51 -19.18
C SER A 117 -3.23 -0.66 -19.20
N GLU A 118 -2.71 -1.02 -20.37
CA GLU A 118 -1.70 -2.08 -20.47
C GLU A 118 -0.39 -1.63 -19.85
N VAL A 119 -0.04 -0.35 -20.01
CA VAL A 119 1.15 0.21 -19.36
C VAL A 119 0.99 0.15 -17.86
N ALA A 120 -0.19 0.50 -17.35
CA ALA A 120 -0.46 0.46 -15.92
C ALA A 120 -0.35 -0.96 -15.37
N ASP A 121 -0.89 -1.94 -16.10
CA ASP A 121 -0.75 -3.35 -15.69
C ASP A 121 0.72 -3.75 -15.56
N ARG A 122 1.53 -3.39 -16.54
CA ARG A 122 2.95 -3.74 -16.52
C ARG A 122 3.70 -2.99 -15.43
N LEU A 123 3.30 -1.74 -15.16
CA LEU A 123 3.94 -0.95 -14.10
C LEU A 123 3.68 -1.58 -12.74
N VAL A 124 2.44 -1.97 -12.47
CA VAL A 124 2.12 -2.59 -11.18
C VAL A 124 2.91 -3.88 -11.03
N ALA A 125 2.96 -4.72 -12.08
CA ALA A 125 3.71 -5.97 -12.02
C ALA A 125 5.19 -5.70 -11.75
N ARG A 126 5.77 -4.72 -12.43
CA ARG A 126 7.18 -4.38 -12.25
C ARG A 126 7.47 -3.83 -10.87
N GLU A 127 6.59 -2.98 -10.35
CA GLU A 127 6.83 -2.42 -9.03
C GLU A 127 6.68 -3.48 -7.93
N LEU A 128 5.84 -4.48 -8.14
CA LEU A 128 5.77 -5.60 -7.21
C LEU A 128 7.07 -6.41 -7.26
N GLU A 129 7.67 -6.58 -8.45
CA GLU A 129 8.97 -7.23 -8.56
C GLU A 129 10.04 -6.44 -7.81
N HIS A 130 10.00 -5.11 -7.91
CA HIS A 130 10.95 -4.26 -7.17
C HIS A 130 10.75 -4.43 -5.67
N PHE A 131 9.51 -4.49 -5.22
CA PHE A 131 9.23 -4.72 -3.81
C PHE A 131 9.80 -6.07 -3.36
N LYS A 132 9.60 -7.10 -4.17
CA LYS A 132 10.11 -8.42 -3.87
C LYS A 132 11.64 -8.40 -3.72
N GLU A 133 12.32 -7.81 -4.71
CA GLU A 133 13.78 -7.72 -4.66
C GLU A 133 14.25 -6.97 -3.43
N PHE A 134 13.58 -5.88 -3.11
CA PHE A 134 13.93 -5.06 -1.96
C PHE A 134 13.77 -5.83 -0.65
N ILE A 135 12.57 -6.39 -0.41
CA ILE A 135 12.28 -7.00 0.88
C ILE A 135 13.05 -8.31 1.08
N GLU A 136 13.27 -9.06 0.00
CA GLU A 136 14.06 -10.28 0.10
C GLU A 136 15.54 -9.96 0.30
N GLY A 137 16.01 -8.89 -0.32
CA GLY A 137 17.40 -8.48 -0.19
C GLY A 137 17.73 -7.95 1.19
N VAL A 138 16.84 -7.17 1.78
CA VAL A 138 17.03 -6.62 3.11
C VAL A 138 16.70 -7.65 4.18
N GLY A 139 15.66 -8.45 3.95
CA GLY A 139 15.25 -9.52 4.86
C GLY A 139 14.46 -9.08 6.07
N GLN A 140 14.28 -7.78 6.25
CA GLN A 140 13.50 -7.27 7.36
C GLN A 140 12.88 -5.92 6.99
N GLU A 141 11.80 -5.57 7.66
CA GLU A 141 11.10 -4.34 7.40
C GLU A 141 11.81 -3.14 8.01
N SER A 142 11.61 -1.96 7.41
CA SER A 142 12.22 -0.72 7.87
C SER A 142 11.40 -0.04 8.97
N GLY A 143 10.23 -0.56 9.26
CA GLY A 143 9.34 -0.02 10.27
C GLY A 143 8.03 -0.73 10.22
N ALA A 144 7.06 -0.26 11.00
CA ALA A 144 5.76 -0.88 11.04
C ALA A 144 4.73 0.09 11.57
N TRP A 145 3.50 -0.05 11.08
CA TRP A 145 2.34 0.59 11.67
C TRP A 145 1.24 -0.47 11.70
N ARG A 146 0.81 -0.84 12.89
CA ARG A 146 -0.07 -1.98 13.05
C ARG A 146 -1.44 -1.61 13.60
N GLY A 147 -1.86 -0.39 13.38
CA GLY A 147 -3.20 0.03 13.74
C GLY A 147 -4.23 -0.50 12.77
N THR A 148 -5.49 -0.38 13.14
CA THR A 148 -6.63 -0.78 12.32
C THR A 148 -7.36 0.46 11.85
N ILE A 149 -7.78 0.45 10.59
CA ILE A 149 -8.57 1.55 10.02
C ILE A 149 -9.87 0.96 9.50
N ARG A 150 -11.01 1.60 9.85
CA ARG A 150 -12.32 1.22 9.35
C ARG A 150 -13.08 2.48 8.96
N ASN A 151 -13.59 2.50 7.73
CA ASN A 151 -14.31 3.65 7.17
C ASN A 151 -13.49 4.93 7.27
N GLY A 152 -12.17 4.81 7.02
CA GLY A 152 -11.26 5.93 7.05
C GLY A 152 -10.89 6.41 8.45
N ARG A 153 -11.31 5.72 9.48
CA ARG A 153 -11.04 6.12 10.86
C ARG A 153 -10.07 5.17 11.52
N VAL A 154 -9.05 5.74 12.14
CA VAL A 154 -8.03 4.97 12.82
C VAL A 154 -8.54 4.45 14.16
N ARG A 155 -8.27 3.17 14.43
CA ARG A 155 -8.52 2.55 15.71
C ARG A 155 -7.19 2.20 16.34
N ARG A 156 -7.13 2.24 17.66
CA ARG A 156 -5.87 1.95 18.35
C ARG A 156 -5.44 0.51 18.13
N GLU A 157 -4.13 0.32 18.09
CA GLU A 157 -3.58 -1.03 18.10
C GLU A 157 -3.93 -1.72 19.41
N GLU A 158 -4.13 -3.03 19.33
CA GLU A 158 -4.41 -3.82 20.49
C GLU A 158 -3.27 -3.75 21.49
N SER A 159 -2.04 -3.78 21.01
CA SER A 159 -0.86 -3.69 21.86
C SER A 159 -0.78 -2.37 22.59
N GLU A 160 -1.16 -1.27 21.94
CA GLU A 160 -1.18 0.04 22.59
C GLU A 160 -2.18 0.08 23.72
N ARG A 161 -3.38 -0.41 23.47
CA ARG A 161 -4.39 -0.43 24.51
C ARG A 161 -3.96 -1.27 25.70
N HIS A 162 -3.32 -2.39 25.42
CA HIS A 162 -2.82 -3.27 26.46
C HIS A 162 -1.79 -2.56 27.34
N ILE A 163 -0.84 -1.89 26.68
CA ILE A 163 0.20 -1.16 27.40
C ILE A 163 -0.40 -0.02 28.22
N SER A 164 -1.34 0.70 27.63
CA SER A 164 -2.00 1.82 28.31
C SER A 164 -2.76 1.39 29.53
N GLY A 165 -3.32 0.21 29.50
CA GLY A 165 -4.11 -0.30 30.61
C GLY A 165 -3.28 -0.83 31.76
N VAL A 166 -2.01 -0.89 31.60
CA VAL A 166 -1.10 -1.31 32.64
C VAL A 166 -0.84 -0.18 33.56
N PRO A 167 -1.04 0.21 33.84
CA PRO A 167 -0.86 0.90 34.43
C PRO A 167 -0.88 1.53 34.87
N SER A 168 -0.88 1.50 34.79
CA SER A 168 -0.81 1.88 34.95
C SER A 168 -0.51 2.54 35.01
N TRP A 169 -0.43 2.88 34.99
CA TRP A 169 -0.05 3.51 34.93
C TRP A 169 -0.45 4.35 35.34
N PRO A 170 -0.43 4.52 35.60
CA PRO A 170 -0.73 5.19 35.73
C PRO A 170 -0.99 5.88 35.32
N HIS A 171 -1.03 5.95 35.02
CA HIS A 171 -1.26 6.38 34.67
C HIS A 171 -1.73 6.45 34.61
N GLY A 172 -1.66 5.96 34.77
CA GLY A 172 -1.91 5.83 34.73
C GLY A 172 -2.05 5.62 34.88
#